data_833476f9ae41c733a5c6415070309c9b
#
_entry.id   833476f9ae41c733a5c6415070309c9b
#
_cell.length_a   1.000
_cell.length_b   1.000
_cell.length_c   1.000
_cell.angle_alpha   90.00
_cell.angle_beta   90.00
_cell.angle_gamma   90.00
#
_symmetry.space_group_name_H-M   'P 1'
#
loop_
_entity.id
_entity.type
_entity.pdbx_description
1 polymer ?
#
loop_
_entity_poly.entity_id
_entity_poly.type
_entity_poly.pdbx_seq_one_letter_code
_entity_poly.pdbx_strand_id
1 'polypeptide(L)'
;MKKILLQMRFFTFLTILLLGTACNGPVKKDLPKEKEHPKLIKTIGSPQYGNVQCSLEDKEGNLWFGTTENGLYKYDGKSFYQFLVSDGLNSNSINHILEDKNGKIWIGTDKGLCRYDGKAFTEIPIPLPKNLPPNKNELYKTQLVFHIIQDKVGKLWFATIDGVYVYDGTSFTHFVINEGAGGFLSTNHNVERILEDKDGYIWFGGRTNEGVYRYDGKSITNFKLKEITLKFESMNRVATHSWAWPQMQDKNGNIWFSNWGGAYRYDGKTFTSITKSEGLPGYNGIVKKIIEDKNGNLWFGGDLGISRYDGKFFTNFKDGLINPDIWTILKDKNENLWVGTRETGLYLFDGKIFTNYSEYKK
;
A
#
# COMPACT_ATOMS: atom_id res chain seq x y z
N MET A 1 3.39 90.44 -7.82
CA MET A 1 3.10 91.60 -6.91
C MET A 1 2.98 91.03 -5.50
N LYS A 2 3.84 91.54 -4.65
CA LYS A 2 3.69 91.86 -3.21
C LYS A 2 3.33 90.70 -2.30
N LYS A 3 4.27 90.19 -1.42
CA LYS A 3 4.64 90.77 -0.11
C LYS A 3 3.54 90.53 0.92
N ILE A 4 3.75 89.93 2.14
CA ILE A 4 4.58 90.33 3.27
C ILE A 4 4.42 89.17 4.28
N LEU A 5 5.43 88.46 4.82
CA LEU A 5 6.17 88.65 6.07
C LEU A 5 5.38 89.09 7.30
N LEU A 6 5.45 88.29 8.38
CA LEU A 6 5.81 88.70 9.76
C LEU A 6 5.61 87.49 10.67
N GLN A 7 6.60 86.86 11.21
CA GLN A 7 7.45 87.06 12.37
C GLN A 7 6.76 86.90 13.74
N MET A 8 7.32 85.96 14.49
CA MET A 8 7.78 86.02 15.89
C MET A 8 6.71 85.81 16.97
N ARG A 9 6.89 85.00 17.98
CA ARG A 9 7.97 84.78 18.96
C ARG A 9 7.62 83.70 19.97
N PHE A 10 8.63 82.89 20.31
CA PHE A 10 9.01 82.33 21.61
C PHE A 10 7.95 82.19 22.73
N PHE A 11 7.80 80.97 23.23
CA PHE A 11 7.99 80.67 24.66
C PHE A 11 8.34 79.19 24.88
N THR A 12 9.51 78.97 25.46
CA THR A 12 10.03 77.70 25.96
C THR A 12 9.27 77.27 27.19
N PHE A 13 8.85 76.00 27.20
CA PHE A 13 8.61 75.24 28.42
C PHE A 13 9.18 73.83 28.26
N LEU A 14 10.25 73.59 29.01
CA LEU A 14 10.93 72.33 29.13
C LEU A 14 10.18 71.46 30.11
N THR A 15 9.45 70.47 29.63
CA THR A 15 8.98 69.37 30.48
C THR A 15 9.61 68.09 29.98
N ILE A 16 10.55 67.57 30.74
CA ILE A 16 11.16 66.25 30.62
C ILE A 16 10.08 65.24 30.94
N LEU A 17 9.54 64.56 29.92
CA LEU A 17 8.72 63.37 30.13
C LEU A 17 9.60 62.17 29.81
N LEU A 18 10.02 61.42 30.84
CA LEU A 18 10.61 60.11 30.74
C LEU A 18 9.59 59.13 30.11
N LEU A 19 9.67 58.91 28.79
CA LEU A 19 9.02 57.81 28.16
C LEU A 19 9.91 56.61 28.21
N GLY A 20 9.59 55.70 29.12
CA GLY A 20 10.15 54.34 29.12
C GLY A 20 9.79 53.67 27.80
N THR A 21 10.80 53.37 26.97
CA THR A 21 10.67 52.50 25.81
C THR A 21 10.40 51.09 26.30
N ALA A 22 9.14 50.71 26.41
CA ALA A 22 8.78 49.29 26.46
C ALA A 22 9.11 48.68 25.08
N CYS A 23 10.17 47.94 25.00
CA CYS A 23 10.43 47.02 23.90
C CYS A 23 9.33 45.96 23.87
N ASN A 24 8.29 46.21 23.09
CA ASN A 24 7.41 45.16 22.64
C ASN A 24 8.18 44.33 21.61
N GLY A 25 8.89 43.32 22.08
CA GLY A 25 9.36 42.25 21.23
C GLY A 25 8.16 41.58 20.53
N PRO A 26 8.33 41.02 19.33
CA PRO A 26 7.24 40.37 18.64
C PRO A 26 6.66 39.28 19.55
N VAL A 27 5.38 39.40 19.87
CA VAL A 27 4.63 38.35 20.55
C VAL A 27 4.72 37.13 19.65
N LYS A 28 5.55 36.15 20.01
CA LYS A 28 5.49 34.82 19.43
C LYS A 28 4.06 34.33 19.66
N LYS A 29 3.24 34.38 18.61
CA LYS A 29 2.00 33.63 18.55
C LYS A 29 2.41 32.19 18.73
N ASP A 30 2.14 31.59 19.87
CA ASP A 30 2.27 30.15 20.03
C ASP A 30 1.39 29.51 18.96
N LEU A 31 2.04 28.85 18.01
CA LEU A 31 1.36 27.99 17.06
C LEU A 31 0.52 27.00 17.88
N PRO A 32 -0.73 26.71 17.52
CA PRO A 32 -1.51 25.70 18.20
C PRO A 32 -0.66 24.44 18.33
N LYS A 33 -0.48 23.94 19.55
CA LYS A 33 0.19 22.66 19.75
C LYS A 33 -0.50 21.63 18.87
N GLU A 34 0.23 21.08 17.92
CA GLU A 34 -0.21 19.99 17.07
C GLU A 34 -0.75 18.90 18.01
N LYS A 35 -2.01 18.48 17.82
CA LYS A 35 -2.56 17.37 18.60
C LYS A 35 -1.64 16.18 18.39
N GLU A 36 -1.02 15.69 19.46
CA GLU A 36 -0.22 14.45 19.37
C GLU A 36 -1.14 13.31 18.94
N HIS A 37 -0.95 12.86 17.73
CA HIS A 37 -1.59 11.64 17.23
C HIS A 37 -0.82 10.42 17.72
N PRO A 38 -1.49 9.31 18.07
CA PRO A 38 -0.80 8.06 18.36
C PRO A 38 0.02 7.65 17.14
N LYS A 39 1.24 7.17 17.38
CA LYS A 39 2.22 6.92 16.32
C LYS A 39 2.64 5.45 16.29
N LEU A 40 2.80 4.94 15.08
CA LEU A 40 3.45 3.65 14.83
C LEU A 40 4.94 3.79 15.13
N ILE A 41 5.42 3.08 16.13
CA ILE A 41 6.78 3.21 16.63
C ILE A 41 7.67 2.18 15.94
N LYS A 42 8.75 2.65 15.31
CA LYS A 42 9.77 1.78 14.74
C LYS A 42 10.63 1.15 15.85
N THR A 43 10.85 -0.16 15.78
CA THR A 43 11.71 -0.86 16.73
C THR A 43 13.18 -0.44 16.57
N ILE A 44 13.88 -0.23 17.69
CA ILE A 44 15.32 0.10 17.70
C ILE A 44 16.11 -1.04 17.06
N GLY A 45 17.05 -0.71 16.16
CA GLY A 45 17.91 -1.69 15.49
C GLY A 45 17.31 -2.31 14.21
N SER A 46 16.09 -1.92 13.84
CA SER A 46 15.50 -2.28 12.54
C SER A 46 16.25 -1.56 11.40
N PRO A 47 16.54 -2.24 10.28
CA PRO A 47 17.14 -1.60 9.09
C PRO A 47 16.35 -0.37 8.65
N GLN A 48 16.97 0.48 7.86
CA GLN A 48 16.41 1.78 7.39
C GLN A 48 15.03 1.70 6.69
N TYR A 49 14.53 0.51 6.43
CA TYR A 49 13.36 0.24 5.61
C TYR A 49 12.10 0.01 6.46
N GLY A 50 11.55 1.07 7.02
CA GLY A 50 10.25 1.05 7.69
C GLY A 50 9.09 0.99 6.70
N ASN A 51 9.09 0.00 5.77
CA ASN A 51 8.02 -0.14 4.78
C ASN A 51 6.74 -0.61 5.45
N VAL A 52 5.64 0.12 5.24
CA VAL A 52 4.29 -0.38 5.48
C VAL A 52 3.74 -0.87 4.15
N GLN A 53 3.68 -2.19 3.97
CA GLN A 53 3.42 -2.79 2.65
C GLN A 53 2.05 -3.41 2.47
N CYS A 54 1.32 -3.67 3.55
CA CYS A 54 -0.05 -4.13 3.49
C CYS A 54 -0.89 -3.57 4.63
N SER A 55 -2.19 -3.56 4.45
CA SER A 55 -3.14 -2.99 5.39
C SER A 55 -4.50 -3.66 5.29
N LEU A 56 -5.23 -3.68 6.41
CA LEU A 56 -6.57 -4.24 6.53
C LEU A 56 -7.36 -3.42 7.56
N GLU A 57 -8.65 -3.20 7.34
CA GLU A 57 -9.61 -2.86 8.41
C GLU A 57 -10.40 -4.12 8.76
N ASP A 58 -10.40 -4.51 10.05
CA ASP A 58 -11.16 -5.66 10.51
C ASP A 58 -12.63 -5.30 10.77
N LYS A 59 -13.47 -6.30 10.99
CA LYS A 59 -14.92 -6.12 11.23
C LYS A 59 -15.23 -5.31 12.49
N GLU A 60 -14.31 -5.28 13.45
CA GLU A 60 -14.41 -4.45 14.66
C GLU A 60 -14.02 -2.99 14.40
N GLY A 61 -13.40 -2.71 13.25
CA GLY A 61 -12.91 -1.40 12.83
C GLY A 61 -11.52 -1.08 13.33
N ASN A 62 -10.74 -2.08 13.75
CA ASN A 62 -9.32 -1.89 13.96
C ASN A 62 -8.59 -1.92 12.63
N LEU A 63 -7.55 -1.10 12.53
CA LEU A 63 -6.69 -1.07 11.35
C LEU A 63 -5.43 -1.89 11.62
N TRP A 64 -5.09 -2.73 10.66
CA TRP A 64 -3.91 -3.58 10.72
C TRP A 64 -2.93 -3.17 9.64
N PHE A 65 -1.65 -3.10 10.00
CA PHE A 65 -0.58 -2.69 9.09
C PHE A 65 0.58 -3.69 9.18
N GLY A 66 0.88 -4.31 8.05
CA GLY A 66 2.02 -5.21 7.92
C GLY A 66 3.23 -4.48 7.40
N THR A 67 4.38 -4.76 8.00
CA THR A 67 5.64 -4.10 7.69
C THR A 67 6.70 -5.07 7.20
N THR A 68 7.71 -4.54 6.53
CA THR A 68 8.95 -5.27 6.27
C THR A 68 9.81 -5.18 7.53
N GLU A 69 10.08 -6.32 8.19
CA GLU A 69 10.98 -6.48 9.33
C GLU A 69 10.56 -5.87 10.69
N ASN A 70 9.46 -5.10 10.74
CA ASN A 70 8.96 -4.51 12.00
C ASN A 70 7.67 -5.18 12.52
N GLY A 71 7.30 -6.33 11.97
CA GLY A 71 6.14 -7.10 12.40
C GLY A 71 4.80 -6.51 11.96
N LEU A 72 3.79 -6.83 12.73
CA LEU A 72 2.40 -6.48 12.51
C LEU A 72 1.96 -5.42 13.53
N TYR A 73 1.28 -4.39 13.07
CA TYR A 73 0.68 -3.37 13.93
C TYR A 73 -0.83 -3.43 13.85
N LYS A 74 -1.48 -3.26 15.02
CA LYS A 74 -2.92 -3.04 15.16
C LYS A 74 -3.15 -1.65 15.71
N TYR A 75 -4.07 -0.88 15.12
CA TYR A 75 -4.53 0.42 15.60
C TYR A 75 -6.02 0.34 15.96
N ASP A 76 -6.37 0.61 17.21
CA ASP A 76 -7.74 0.53 17.74
C ASP A 76 -8.51 1.87 17.67
N GLY A 77 -7.96 2.85 16.98
CA GLY A 77 -8.47 4.22 16.93
C GLY A 77 -7.84 5.14 17.98
N LYS A 78 -7.07 4.60 18.94
CA LYS A 78 -6.40 5.36 20.00
C LYS A 78 -4.92 5.05 20.12
N SER A 79 -4.55 3.79 20.03
CA SER A 79 -3.20 3.29 20.27
C SER A 79 -2.76 2.28 19.22
N PHE A 80 -1.46 2.26 18.93
CA PHE A 80 -0.83 1.20 18.14
C PHE A 80 -0.29 0.10 19.06
N TYR A 81 -0.59 -1.14 18.71
CA TYR A 81 -0.04 -2.35 19.31
C TYR A 81 0.83 -3.04 18.28
N GLN A 82 2.08 -3.34 18.63
CA GLN A 82 3.02 -4.04 17.76
C GLN A 82 3.11 -5.51 18.17
N PHE A 83 3.11 -6.40 17.18
CA PHE A 83 3.31 -7.83 17.34
C PHE A 83 4.54 -8.26 16.55
N LEU A 84 5.40 -9.02 17.19
CA LEU A 84 6.67 -9.52 16.67
C LEU A 84 6.74 -11.05 16.77
N VAL A 85 7.85 -11.62 16.32
CA VAL A 85 8.15 -13.05 16.50
C VAL A 85 8.15 -13.45 17.99
N SER A 86 8.57 -12.54 18.87
CA SER A 86 8.48 -12.74 20.34
C SER A 86 7.05 -12.92 20.86
N ASP A 87 6.05 -12.43 20.12
CA ASP A 87 4.63 -12.52 20.47
C ASP A 87 3.93 -13.70 19.77
N GLY A 88 4.69 -14.50 19.00
CA GLY A 88 4.22 -15.71 18.34
C GLY A 88 4.03 -15.63 16.84
N LEU A 89 4.35 -14.47 16.19
CA LEU A 89 4.43 -14.44 14.74
C LEU A 89 5.55 -15.36 14.24
N ASN A 90 5.36 -15.97 13.05
CA ASN A 90 6.42 -16.78 12.42
C ASN A 90 7.49 -15.91 11.71
N SER A 91 7.18 -14.65 11.42
CA SER A 91 8.12 -13.65 10.88
C SER A 91 7.71 -12.22 11.19
N ASN A 92 8.70 -11.31 11.22
CA ASN A 92 8.47 -9.87 11.29
C ASN A 92 8.24 -9.23 9.90
N SER A 93 8.37 -9.99 8.82
CA SER A 93 8.13 -9.52 7.47
C SER A 93 6.74 -9.96 6.98
N ILE A 94 5.81 -9.01 6.96
CA ILE A 94 4.39 -9.26 6.70
C ILE A 94 4.03 -8.83 5.28
N ASN A 95 3.65 -9.78 4.43
CA ASN A 95 3.33 -9.51 3.02
C ASN A 95 1.85 -9.22 2.79
N HIS A 96 0.96 -9.91 3.52
CA HIS A 96 -0.48 -9.73 3.37
C HIS A 96 -1.23 -10.05 4.67
N ILE A 97 -2.39 -9.42 4.82
CA ILE A 97 -3.29 -9.60 5.96
C ILE A 97 -4.70 -9.77 5.43
N LEU A 98 -5.43 -10.76 5.94
CA LEU A 98 -6.83 -11.01 5.62
C LEU A 98 -7.60 -11.36 6.88
N GLU A 99 -8.78 -10.79 7.10
CA GLU A 99 -9.76 -11.30 8.05
C GLU A 99 -10.72 -12.24 7.35
N ASP A 100 -10.86 -13.47 7.83
CA ASP A 100 -11.81 -14.43 7.27
C ASP A 100 -13.25 -14.18 7.76
N LYS A 101 -14.19 -14.93 7.19
CA LYS A 101 -15.62 -14.83 7.55
C LYS A 101 -15.89 -15.11 9.04
N ASN A 102 -14.98 -15.82 9.71
CA ASN A 102 -15.08 -16.22 11.13
C ASN A 102 -14.33 -15.24 12.05
N GLY A 103 -13.79 -14.13 11.54
CA GLY A 103 -13.04 -13.12 12.31
C GLY A 103 -11.61 -13.54 12.66
N LYS A 104 -11.05 -14.55 11.99
CA LYS A 104 -9.64 -14.92 12.15
C LYS A 104 -8.79 -14.08 11.21
N ILE A 105 -7.69 -13.55 11.72
CA ILE A 105 -6.73 -12.79 10.92
C ILE A 105 -5.67 -13.76 10.38
N TRP A 106 -5.59 -13.86 9.07
CA TRP A 106 -4.60 -14.64 8.34
C TRP A 106 -3.48 -13.72 7.88
N ILE A 107 -2.24 -14.11 8.14
CA ILE A 107 -1.05 -13.30 7.92
C ILE A 107 -0.09 -14.09 7.03
N GLY A 108 0.11 -13.58 5.81
CA GLY A 108 1.12 -14.08 4.89
C GLY A 108 2.46 -13.40 5.16
N THR A 109 3.51 -14.20 5.33
CA THR A 109 4.84 -13.74 5.68
C THR A 109 5.90 -14.30 4.73
N ASP A 110 7.13 -13.86 4.85
CA ASP A 110 8.28 -14.42 4.13
C ASP A 110 8.67 -15.83 4.63
N LYS A 111 8.14 -16.25 5.79
CA LYS A 111 8.37 -17.58 6.38
C LYS A 111 7.12 -18.45 6.41
N GLY A 112 6.11 -18.13 5.62
CA GLY A 112 4.91 -18.92 5.50
C GLY A 112 3.65 -18.23 6.00
N LEU A 113 2.72 -19.02 6.53
CA LEU A 113 1.40 -18.59 6.93
C LEU A 113 1.25 -18.61 8.44
N CYS A 114 0.74 -17.53 9.00
CA CYS A 114 0.37 -17.40 10.39
C CYS A 114 -1.11 -17.02 10.52
N ARG A 115 -1.76 -17.41 11.60
CA ARG A 115 -3.15 -17.06 11.91
C ARG A 115 -3.27 -16.54 13.34
N TYR A 116 -3.96 -15.42 13.49
CA TYR A 116 -4.32 -14.85 14.79
C TYR A 116 -5.79 -15.08 15.08
N ASP A 117 -6.14 -15.57 16.26
CA ASP A 117 -7.51 -15.92 16.66
C ASP A 117 -8.14 -14.91 17.63
N GLY A 118 -7.48 -13.77 17.83
CA GLY A 118 -7.86 -12.76 18.81
C GLY A 118 -7.08 -12.86 20.12
N LYS A 119 -6.34 -13.98 20.35
CA LYS A 119 -5.57 -14.25 21.59
C LYS A 119 -4.14 -14.65 21.30
N ALA A 120 -3.91 -15.53 20.33
CA ALA A 120 -2.62 -16.10 20.04
C ALA A 120 -2.38 -16.23 18.53
N PHE A 121 -1.12 -16.17 18.16
CA PHE A 121 -0.65 -16.50 16.82
C PHE A 121 -0.36 -17.98 16.71
N THR A 122 -0.72 -18.58 15.59
CA THR A 122 -0.46 -19.99 15.28
C THR A 122 0.10 -20.08 13.88
N GLU A 123 1.26 -20.71 13.72
CA GLU A 123 1.80 -21.05 12.41
C GLU A 123 0.94 -22.12 11.75
N ILE A 124 0.60 -21.94 10.49
CA ILE A 124 -0.22 -22.87 9.70
C ILE A 124 0.67 -23.44 8.59
N PRO A 125 1.09 -24.71 8.71
CA PRO A 125 1.96 -25.32 7.72
C PRO A 125 1.21 -25.54 6.40
N ILE A 126 1.70 -24.91 5.32
CA ILE A 126 1.29 -25.23 3.95
C ILE A 126 2.12 -26.45 3.50
N PRO A 127 1.52 -27.53 2.97
CA PRO A 127 2.28 -28.68 2.52
C PRO A 127 3.30 -28.33 1.44
N LEU A 128 4.55 -28.75 1.62
CA LEU A 128 5.55 -28.63 0.57
C LEU A 128 5.26 -29.63 -0.55
N PRO A 129 5.51 -29.30 -1.82
CA PRO A 129 5.41 -30.24 -2.91
C PRO A 129 6.36 -31.42 -2.73
N LYS A 130 5.88 -32.62 -3.07
CA LYS A 130 6.65 -33.87 -2.89
C LYS A 130 7.95 -33.93 -3.70
N ASN A 131 8.07 -33.14 -4.75
CA ASN A 131 9.16 -33.20 -5.75
C ASN A 131 9.94 -31.89 -5.86
N LEU A 132 10.32 -31.26 -4.74
CA LEU A 132 11.22 -30.10 -4.77
C LEU A 132 12.60 -30.54 -5.32
N PRO A 133 13.12 -29.83 -6.35
CA PRO A 133 14.49 -30.08 -6.80
C PRO A 133 15.50 -29.86 -5.67
N PRO A 134 16.53 -30.67 -5.54
CA PRO A 134 17.45 -30.70 -4.40
C PRO A 134 18.29 -29.40 -4.23
N ASN A 135 18.33 -28.53 -5.22
CA ASN A 135 19.20 -27.34 -5.25
C ASN A 135 18.46 -26.00 -5.09
N LYS A 136 17.28 -25.97 -4.47
CA LYS A 136 16.53 -24.73 -4.37
C LYS A 136 16.78 -23.98 -3.07
N ASN A 137 16.83 -22.64 -3.24
CA ASN A 137 17.03 -21.64 -2.18
C ASN A 137 16.14 -21.90 -0.95
N GLU A 138 16.63 -21.56 0.23
CA GLU A 138 15.91 -21.62 1.50
C GLU A 138 14.51 -20.95 1.44
N LEU A 139 14.33 -19.94 0.55
CA LEU A 139 13.05 -19.27 0.32
C LEU A 139 11.91 -20.21 -0.11
N TYR A 140 12.22 -21.25 -0.90
CA TYR A 140 11.20 -22.25 -1.29
C TYR A 140 10.86 -23.21 -0.16
N LYS A 141 11.76 -23.36 0.80
CA LYS A 141 11.52 -24.16 1.99
C LYS A 141 10.59 -23.46 3.00
N THR A 142 10.53 -22.12 2.94
CA THR A 142 9.75 -21.32 3.89
C THR A 142 8.31 -21.06 3.49
N GLN A 143 7.90 -21.47 2.24
CA GLN A 143 6.52 -21.25 1.77
C GLN A 143 6.08 -19.78 1.82
N LEU A 144 6.94 -18.85 1.42
CA LEU A 144 6.63 -17.42 1.38
C LEU A 144 5.23 -17.19 0.78
N VAL A 145 4.36 -16.49 1.51
CA VAL A 145 2.99 -16.16 1.10
C VAL A 145 2.93 -14.69 0.70
N PHE A 146 2.59 -14.43 -0.56
CA PHE A 146 2.47 -13.10 -1.12
C PHE A 146 1.10 -12.47 -0.89
N HIS A 147 0.04 -13.27 -1.06
CA HIS A 147 -1.34 -12.77 -1.04
C HIS A 147 -2.32 -13.84 -0.57
N ILE A 148 -3.42 -13.40 0.06
CA ILE A 148 -4.46 -14.26 0.60
C ILE A 148 -5.81 -13.66 0.22
N ILE A 149 -6.74 -14.48 -0.25
CA ILE A 149 -8.15 -14.10 -0.35
C ILE A 149 -9.02 -15.19 0.25
N GLN A 150 -10.25 -14.83 0.65
CA GLN A 150 -11.32 -15.78 0.91
C GLN A 150 -12.39 -15.58 -0.16
N ASP A 151 -12.70 -16.64 -0.91
CA ASP A 151 -13.72 -16.60 -1.93
C ASP A 151 -15.16 -16.58 -1.36
N LYS A 152 -16.13 -16.33 -2.22
CA LYS A 152 -17.55 -16.25 -1.84
C LYS A 152 -18.10 -17.53 -1.21
N VAL A 153 -17.52 -18.69 -1.57
CA VAL A 153 -17.92 -19.99 -0.99
C VAL A 153 -17.16 -20.32 0.30
N GLY A 154 -16.20 -19.46 0.71
CA GLY A 154 -15.49 -19.57 1.98
C GLY A 154 -14.13 -20.25 1.92
N LYS A 155 -13.68 -20.69 0.75
CA LYS A 155 -12.32 -21.24 0.60
C LYS A 155 -11.29 -20.11 0.66
N LEU A 156 -10.15 -20.40 1.28
CA LEU A 156 -9.01 -19.48 1.29
C LEU A 156 -8.03 -19.86 0.18
N TRP A 157 -7.57 -18.86 -0.53
CA TRP A 157 -6.60 -19.00 -1.62
C TRP A 157 -5.33 -18.26 -1.24
N PHE A 158 -4.20 -18.92 -1.41
CA PHE A 158 -2.88 -18.40 -1.05
C PHE A 158 -1.98 -18.36 -2.28
N ALA A 159 -1.52 -17.16 -2.64
CA ALA A 159 -0.44 -17.01 -3.59
C ALA A 159 0.87 -17.20 -2.85
N THR A 160 1.65 -18.19 -3.22
CA THR A 160 2.92 -18.54 -2.59
C THR A 160 4.06 -18.52 -3.60
N ILE A 161 5.28 -18.65 -3.11
CA ILE A 161 6.46 -18.68 -3.98
C ILE A 161 6.48 -19.86 -4.95
N ASP A 162 5.78 -20.93 -4.62
CA ASP A 162 5.73 -22.15 -5.43
C ASP A 162 4.39 -22.39 -6.12
N GLY A 163 3.52 -21.39 -6.11
CA GLY A 163 2.23 -21.43 -6.80
C GLY A 163 1.05 -21.07 -5.90
N VAL A 164 -0.11 -21.59 -6.23
CA VAL A 164 -1.36 -21.29 -5.54
C VAL A 164 -1.82 -22.50 -4.72
N TYR A 165 -2.20 -22.25 -3.48
CA TYR A 165 -2.83 -23.23 -2.63
C TYR A 165 -4.24 -22.80 -2.26
N VAL A 166 -5.14 -23.79 -2.16
CA VAL A 166 -6.53 -23.60 -1.73
C VAL A 166 -6.75 -24.38 -0.43
N TYR A 167 -7.30 -23.71 0.57
CA TYR A 167 -7.68 -24.30 1.85
C TYR A 167 -9.20 -24.32 1.99
N ASP A 168 -9.79 -25.48 2.21
CA ASP A 168 -11.23 -25.69 2.30
C ASP A 168 -11.77 -25.64 3.74
N GLY A 169 -10.90 -25.33 4.71
CA GLY A 169 -11.21 -25.39 6.15
C GLY A 169 -10.60 -26.59 6.84
N THR A 170 -10.18 -27.61 6.10
CA THR A 170 -9.62 -28.87 6.62
C THR A 170 -8.26 -29.20 6.02
N SER A 171 -8.09 -29.02 4.73
CA SER A 171 -6.90 -29.42 3.99
C SER A 171 -6.49 -28.40 2.94
N PHE A 172 -5.19 -28.40 2.63
CA PHE A 172 -4.62 -27.64 1.52
C PHE A 172 -4.57 -28.49 0.27
N THR A 173 -4.95 -27.89 -0.87
CA THR A 173 -4.79 -28.46 -2.20
C THR A 173 -3.95 -27.52 -3.04
N HIS A 174 -2.90 -28.04 -3.70
CA HIS A 174 -2.14 -27.26 -4.66
C HIS A 174 -2.98 -27.04 -5.93
N PHE A 175 -3.16 -25.79 -6.33
CA PHE A 175 -3.94 -25.41 -7.51
C PHE A 175 -3.00 -25.16 -8.69
N VAL A 176 -3.09 -26.00 -9.71
CA VAL A 176 -2.24 -25.95 -10.88
C VAL A 176 -2.84 -25.02 -11.94
N ILE A 177 -2.15 -23.93 -12.26
CA ILE A 177 -2.63 -22.94 -13.23
C ILE A 177 -2.28 -23.35 -14.67
N ASN A 178 -1.14 -24.00 -14.87
CA ASN A 178 -0.69 -24.43 -16.20
C ASN A 178 0.11 -25.74 -16.15
N GLU A 179 -0.47 -26.83 -16.61
CA GLU A 179 0.17 -28.14 -16.63
C GLU A 179 1.30 -28.28 -17.68
N GLY A 180 1.34 -27.40 -18.69
CA GLY A 180 2.25 -27.52 -19.83
C GLY A 180 3.51 -26.68 -19.76
N ALA A 181 3.64 -25.76 -18.83
CA ALA A 181 4.75 -24.81 -18.78
C ALA A 181 5.88 -25.29 -17.87
N GLY A 182 6.39 -26.47 -18.12
CA GLY A 182 7.70 -26.90 -17.60
C GLY A 182 7.88 -26.81 -16.10
N GLY A 183 7.04 -27.48 -15.35
CA GLY A 183 7.24 -27.77 -13.92
C GLY A 183 7.31 -26.52 -13.04
N PHE A 184 6.64 -26.63 -12.00
CA PHE A 184 6.64 -26.06 -10.67
C PHE A 184 7.57 -24.87 -10.33
N LEU A 185 8.59 -24.58 -11.15
CA LEU A 185 9.67 -23.67 -10.82
C LEU A 185 10.26 -22.94 -12.02
N SER A 186 9.52 -22.82 -13.13
CA SER A 186 9.95 -21.86 -14.12
C SER A 186 9.72 -20.46 -13.49
N THR A 187 10.75 -19.64 -13.50
CA THR A 187 10.77 -18.26 -13.03
C THR A 187 9.71 -17.36 -13.69
N ASN A 188 8.90 -17.92 -14.58
CA ASN A 188 7.92 -17.24 -15.41
C ASN A 188 6.47 -17.34 -14.91
N HIS A 189 6.18 -18.04 -13.81
CA HIS A 189 4.80 -18.33 -13.36
C HIS A 189 4.52 -17.93 -11.92
N ASN A 190 5.22 -16.94 -11.38
CA ASN A 190 4.98 -16.46 -10.04
C ASN A 190 3.63 -15.74 -9.95
N VAL A 191 2.64 -16.40 -9.36
CA VAL A 191 1.42 -15.72 -8.92
C VAL A 191 1.73 -15.00 -7.62
N GLU A 192 1.58 -13.69 -7.63
CA GLU A 192 1.82 -12.85 -6.45
C GLU A 192 0.55 -12.20 -5.93
N ARG A 193 -0.51 -12.19 -6.75
CA ARG A 193 -1.83 -11.69 -6.34
C ARG A 193 -2.96 -12.50 -6.93
N ILE A 194 -4.03 -12.55 -6.16
CA ILE A 194 -5.29 -13.24 -6.48
C ILE A 194 -6.41 -12.27 -6.24
N LEU A 195 -7.46 -12.31 -7.06
CA LEU A 195 -8.69 -11.54 -6.90
C LEU A 195 -9.87 -12.40 -7.29
N GLU A 196 -10.93 -12.41 -6.49
CA GLU A 196 -12.25 -12.88 -6.91
C GLU A 196 -13.09 -11.69 -7.39
N ASP A 197 -13.65 -11.80 -8.59
CA ASP A 197 -14.54 -10.77 -9.12
C ASP A 197 -16.02 -10.98 -8.70
N LYS A 198 -16.89 -10.06 -9.09
CA LYS A 198 -18.33 -10.12 -8.74
C LYS A 198 -19.04 -11.34 -9.29
N ASP A 199 -18.55 -11.91 -10.39
CA ASP A 199 -19.11 -13.09 -11.03
C ASP A 199 -18.55 -14.39 -10.47
N GLY A 200 -17.58 -14.31 -9.53
CA GLY A 200 -16.94 -15.45 -8.87
C GLY A 200 -15.78 -16.02 -9.67
N TYR A 201 -15.31 -15.33 -10.70
CA TYR A 201 -14.06 -15.72 -11.36
C TYR A 201 -12.87 -15.36 -10.50
N ILE A 202 -11.88 -16.27 -10.45
CA ILE A 202 -10.62 -16.05 -9.73
C ILE A 202 -9.54 -15.62 -10.72
N TRP A 203 -9.00 -14.43 -10.51
CA TRP A 203 -7.94 -13.86 -11.32
C TRP A 203 -6.59 -14.05 -10.63
N PHE A 204 -5.57 -14.42 -11.42
CA PHE A 204 -4.20 -14.62 -10.97
C PHE A 204 -3.26 -13.75 -11.78
N GLY A 205 -2.31 -13.12 -11.10
CA GLY A 205 -1.30 -12.31 -11.75
C GLY A 205 -0.04 -12.14 -10.89
N GLY A 206 1.01 -11.66 -11.52
CA GLY A 206 2.31 -11.48 -10.89
C GLY A 206 3.40 -11.09 -11.88
N ARG A 207 4.65 -11.38 -11.54
CA ARG A 207 5.82 -11.11 -12.38
C ARG A 207 6.00 -12.18 -13.44
N THR A 208 5.12 -12.20 -14.42
CA THR A 208 5.17 -13.11 -15.55
C THR A 208 4.86 -12.40 -16.86
N ASN A 209 5.59 -12.70 -17.93
CA ASN A 209 5.29 -12.22 -19.28
C ASN A 209 4.21 -13.06 -19.98
N GLU A 210 3.65 -14.05 -19.29
CA GLU A 210 2.54 -14.85 -19.79
C GLU A 210 1.19 -14.10 -19.71
N GLY A 211 1.13 -12.94 -19.04
CA GLY A 211 -0.09 -12.17 -18.82
C GLY A 211 -0.81 -12.54 -17.54
N VAL A 212 -2.14 -12.54 -17.57
CA VAL A 212 -2.96 -12.88 -16.40
C VAL A 212 -3.84 -14.10 -16.71
N TYR A 213 -4.22 -14.80 -15.66
CA TYR A 213 -5.07 -15.98 -15.76
C TYR A 213 -6.39 -15.74 -15.05
N ARG A 214 -7.48 -16.31 -15.57
CA ARG A 214 -8.80 -16.30 -14.98
C ARG A 214 -9.36 -17.72 -14.88
N TYR A 215 -9.77 -18.13 -13.71
CA TYR A 215 -10.44 -19.40 -13.43
C TYR A 215 -11.94 -19.19 -13.27
N ASP A 216 -12.76 -19.95 -14.00
CA ASP A 216 -14.22 -19.86 -14.00
C ASP A 216 -14.90 -20.93 -13.14
N GLY A 217 -14.14 -21.65 -12.31
CA GLY A 217 -14.61 -22.80 -11.54
C GLY A 217 -14.40 -24.14 -12.23
N LYS A 218 -14.06 -24.16 -13.52
CA LYS A 218 -13.86 -25.39 -14.33
C LYS A 218 -12.59 -25.32 -15.18
N SER A 219 -12.35 -24.20 -15.81
CA SER A 219 -11.27 -23.98 -16.76
C SER A 219 -10.50 -22.70 -16.48
N ILE A 220 -9.26 -22.64 -16.95
CA ILE A 220 -8.38 -21.49 -16.82
C ILE A 220 -8.21 -20.86 -18.21
N THR A 221 -8.48 -19.56 -18.31
CA THR A 221 -8.24 -18.75 -19.50
C THR A 221 -7.02 -17.87 -19.26
N ASN A 222 -6.07 -17.88 -20.20
CA ASN A 222 -4.93 -16.96 -20.20
C ASN A 222 -5.21 -15.75 -21.08
N PHE A 223 -4.93 -14.56 -20.55
CA PHE A 223 -5.02 -13.28 -21.26
C PHE A 223 -3.63 -12.70 -21.46
N LYS A 224 -3.16 -12.69 -22.70
CA LYS A 224 -1.90 -12.02 -23.06
C LYS A 224 -2.11 -10.50 -23.00
N LEU A 225 -1.22 -9.80 -22.35
CA LEU A 225 -1.27 -8.35 -22.19
C LEU A 225 -0.29 -7.67 -23.15
N LYS A 226 -0.65 -6.50 -23.64
CA LYS A 226 0.29 -5.64 -24.33
C LYS A 226 1.36 -5.19 -23.33
N GLU A 227 2.61 -5.31 -23.71
CA GLU A 227 3.73 -4.89 -22.87
C GLU A 227 3.73 -3.38 -22.61
N ILE A 228 4.10 -3.00 -21.40
CA ILE A 228 4.35 -1.61 -21.01
C ILE A 228 5.85 -1.41 -20.88
N THR A 229 6.35 -0.35 -21.49
CA THR A 229 7.77 0.02 -21.43
C THR A 229 8.03 0.96 -20.26
N LEU A 230 8.92 0.56 -19.38
CA LEU A 230 9.40 1.32 -18.25
C LEU A 230 10.79 1.88 -18.57
N LYS A 231 10.97 3.20 -18.43
CA LYS A 231 12.26 3.86 -18.60
C LYS A 231 12.79 4.29 -17.25
N PHE A 232 13.88 3.71 -16.80
CA PHE A 232 14.60 4.13 -15.60
C PHE A 232 15.64 5.20 -16.00
N GLU A 233 15.25 6.47 -16.00
CA GLU A 233 16.12 7.58 -16.42
C GLU A 233 17.42 7.64 -15.61
N SER A 234 17.33 7.42 -14.28
CA SER A 234 18.49 7.43 -13.39
C SER A 234 19.51 6.32 -13.65
N MET A 235 19.11 5.22 -14.30
CA MET A 235 19.97 4.05 -14.58
C MET A 235 20.25 3.87 -16.07
N ASN A 236 19.72 4.75 -16.92
CA ASN A 236 19.74 4.58 -18.38
C ASN A 236 19.30 3.17 -18.84
N ARG A 237 18.28 2.63 -18.16
CA ARG A 237 17.75 1.29 -18.43
C ARG A 237 16.31 1.37 -18.91
N VAL A 238 16.00 0.49 -19.85
CA VAL A 238 14.64 0.27 -20.34
C VAL A 238 14.25 -1.18 -20.00
N ALA A 239 13.10 -1.36 -19.41
CA ALA A 239 12.51 -2.66 -19.20
C ALA A 239 11.12 -2.68 -19.84
N THR A 240 10.82 -3.76 -20.56
CA THR A 240 9.52 -3.97 -21.18
C THR A 240 8.94 -5.27 -20.63
N HIS A 241 7.75 -5.20 -20.09
CA HIS A 241 7.09 -6.36 -19.49
C HIS A 241 5.56 -6.23 -19.48
N SER A 242 4.90 -7.35 -19.38
CA SER A 242 3.44 -7.45 -19.23
C SER A 242 3.02 -7.93 -17.83
N TRP A 243 3.88 -7.70 -16.82
CA TRP A 243 3.55 -8.05 -15.44
C TRP A 243 2.29 -7.34 -14.99
N ALA A 244 1.40 -8.06 -14.33
CA ALA A 244 0.15 -7.49 -13.87
C ALA A 244 -0.31 -8.16 -12.58
N TRP A 245 -0.70 -7.32 -11.62
CA TRP A 245 -1.21 -7.76 -10.33
C TRP A 245 -2.67 -7.34 -10.21
N PRO A 246 -3.64 -8.27 -10.13
CA PRO A 246 -5.04 -7.92 -9.92
C PRO A 246 -5.20 -7.16 -8.60
N GLN A 247 -5.93 -6.04 -8.64
CA GLN A 247 -6.12 -5.16 -7.50
C GLN A 247 -7.56 -5.14 -7.00
N MET A 248 -8.51 -4.90 -7.89
CA MET A 248 -9.91 -4.76 -7.55
C MET A 248 -10.82 -4.82 -8.79
N GLN A 249 -12.10 -5.00 -8.57
CA GLN A 249 -13.16 -4.71 -9.54
C GLN A 249 -13.88 -3.43 -9.13
N ASP A 250 -13.98 -2.45 -10.06
CA ASP A 250 -14.66 -1.19 -9.80
C ASP A 250 -16.20 -1.34 -9.85
N LYS A 251 -16.92 -0.29 -9.47
CA LYS A 251 -18.38 -0.27 -9.47
C LYS A 251 -19.01 -0.47 -10.87
N ASN A 252 -18.24 -0.17 -11.93
CA ASN A 252 -18.66 -0.34 -13.31
C ASN A 252 -18.38 -1.76 -13.84
N GLY A 253 -17.77 -2.63 -13.02
CA GLY A 253 -17.43 -4.00 -13.38
C GLY A 253 -16.06 -4.18 -14.02
N ASN A 254 -15.27 -3.12 -14.20
CA ASN A 254 -13.93 -3.26 -14.74
C ASN A 254 -12.99 -3.87 -13.71
N ILE A 255 -12.10 -4.77 -14.16
CA ILE A 255 -11.03 -5.32 -13.33
C ILE A 255 -9.77 -4.47 -13.54
N TRP A 256 -9.17 -4.04 -12.45
CA TRP A 256 -7.97 -3.23 -12.45
C TRP A 256 -6.75 -4.03 -12.01
N PHE A 257 -5.66 -3.86 -12.74
CA PHE A 257 -4.37 -4.49 -12.48
C PHE A 257 -3.30 -3.42 -12.36
N SER A 258 -2.48 -3.52 -11.34
CA SER A 258 -1.29 -2.67 -11.23
C SER A 258 -0.14 -3.22 -12.09
N ASN A 259 0.76 -2.32 -12.50
CA ASN A 259 1.96 -2.62 -13.28
C ASN A 259 3.08 -1.65 -12.91
N TRP A 260 4.33 -2.01 -13.16
CA TRP A 260 5.47 -1.12 -12.90
C TRP A 260 5.67 -0.03 -13.97
N GLY A 261 4.85 0.09 -14.93
CA GLY A 261 4.84 1.17 -15.92
C GLY A 261 3.46 1.80 -16.07
N GLY A 262 2.51 1.45 -15.18
CA GLY A 262 1.15 1.92 -15.23
C GLY A 262 0.15 0.97 -14.62
N ALA A 263 -0.99 0.84 -15.28
CA ALA A 263 -2.06 -0.07 -14.90
C ALA A 263 -2.73 -0.65 -16.16
N TYR A 264 -3.43 -1.75 -15.97
CA TYR A 264 -4.37 -2.26 -16.98
C TYR A 264 -5.78 -2.22 -16.42
N ARG A 265 -6.73 -1.90 -17.29
CA ARG A 265 -8.15 -2.02 -17.06
C ARG A 265 -8.74 -3.05 -18.03
N TYR A 266 -9.46 -4.03 -17.51
CA TYR A 266 -10.24 -4.99 -18.27
C TYR A 266 -11.73 -4.66 -18.14
N ASP A 267 -12.41 -4.42 -19.25
CA ASP A 267 -13.83 -4.02 -19.30
C ASP A 267 -14.78 -5.20 -19.53
N GLY A 268 -14.30 -6.43 -19.40
CA GLY A 268 -15.03 -7.65 -19.71
C GLY A 268 -14.77 -8.18 -21.14
N LYS A 269 -14.15 -7.37 -22.01
CA LYS A 269 -13.82 -7.72 -23.40
C LYS A 269 -12.36 -7.46 -23.74
N THR A 270 -11.87 -6.29 -23.40
CA THR A 270 -10.54 -5.81 -23.82
C THR A 270 -9.74 -5.28 -22.64
N PHE A 271 -8.41 -5.41 -22.74
CA PHE A 271 -7.47 -4.76 -21.84
C PHE A 271 -7.02 -3.42 -22.42
N THR A 272 -7.10 -2.38 -21.62
CA THR A 272 -6.55 -1.05 -21.92
C THR A 272 -5.41 -0.76 -20.93
N SER A 273 -4.24 -0.36 -21.45
CA SER A 273 -3.14 0.13 -20.62
C SER A 273 -3.35 1.60 -20.30
N ILE A 274 -3.01 1.98 -19.06
CA ILE A 274 -3.04 3.36 -18.57
C ILE A 274 -1.64 3.68 -18.05
N THR A 275 -0.96 4.56 -18.75
CA THR A 275 0.44 4.92 -18.51
C THR A 275 0.60 6.44 -18.40
N LYS A 276 1.83 6.92 -18.39
CA LYS A 276 2.10 8.37 -18.42
C LYS A 276 1.51 9.07 -19.67
N SER A 277 1.38 8.37 -20.79
CA SER A 277 0.76 8.90 -22.00
C SER A 277 -0.74 9.18 -21.82
N GLU A 278 -1.40 8.43 -20.95
CA GLU A 278 -2.80 8.64 -20.59
C GLU A 278 -2.96 9.55 -19.36
N GLY A 279 -1.87 10.22 -18.93
CA GLY A 279 -1.86 11.20 -17.85
C GLY A 279 -1.62 10.64 -16.45
N LEU A 280 -1.27 9.34 -16.31
CA LEU A 280 -0.91 8.76 -15.01
C LEU A 280 0.36 9.45 -14.47
N PRO A 281 0.31 10.09 -13.30
CA PRO A 281 1.50 10.70 -12.69
C PRO A 281 2.51 9.64 -12.24
N GLY A 282 3.78 10.01 -12.16
CA GLY A 282 4.86 9.17 -11.65
C GLY A 282 6.18 9.40 -12.39
N TYR A 283 7.30 9.14 -11.72
CA TYR A 283 8.61 9.18 -12.36
C TYR A 283 8.70 8.10 -13.44
N ASN A 284 8.38 6.88 -13.04
CA ASN A 284 8.40 5.71 -13.91
C ASN A 284 7.00 5.20 -14.22
N GLY A 285 5.95 5.78 -13.59
CA GLY A 285 4.57 5.32 -13.73
C GLY A 285 4.28 4.04 -12.94
N ILE A 286 5.11 3.69 -11.94
CA ILE A 286 4.90 2.49 -11.13
C ILE A 286 3.61 2.62 -10.33
N VAL A 287 2.72 1.63 -10.49
CA VAL A 287 1.51 1.49 -9.69
C VAL A 287 1.61 0.21 -8.87
N LYS A 288 1.38 0.30 -7.57
CA LYS A 288 1.44 -0.83 -6.62
C LYS A 288 0.09 -1.15 -6.01
N LYS A 289 -0.74 -0.13 -5.80
CA LYS A 289 -2.07 -0.27 -5.21
C LYS A 289 -3.10 0.56 -5.96
N ILE A 290 -4.29 -0.01 -6.13
CA ILE A 290 -5.46 0.67 -6.70
C ILE A 290 -6.65 0.37 -5.79
N ILE A 291 -7.41 1.40 -5.42
CA ILE A 291 -8.66 1.29 -4.67
C ILE A 291 -9.71 2.24 -5.27
N GLU A 292 -10.99 2.01 -4.98
CA GLU A 292 -12.09 2.89 -5.34
C GLU A 292 -12.71 3.52 -4.10
N ASP A 293 -13.00 4.84 -4.15
CA ASP A 293 -13.74 5.52 -3.11
C ASP A 293 -15.27 5.44 -3.33
N LYS A 294 -16.06 5.90 -2.36
CA LYS A 294 -17.53 5.88 -2.44
C LYS A 294 -18.11 6.73 -3.58
N ASN A 295 -17.35 7.71 -4.07
CA ASN A 295 -17.76 8.56 -5.18
C ASN A 295 -17.41 7.92 -6.53
N GLY A 296 -16.68 6.81 -6.52
CA GLY A 296 -16.19 6.10 -7.69
C GLY A 296 -14.94 6.68 -8.29
N ASN A 297 -14.21 7.52 -7.55
CA ASN A 297 -12.88 7.87 -7.97
C ASN A 297 -11.92 6.72 -7.66
N LEU A 298 -10.98 6.51 -8.55
CA LEU A 298 -9.93 5.52 -8.34
C LEU A 298 -8.69 6.20 -7.76
N TRP A 299 -8.09 5.56 -6.77
CA TRP A 299 -6.87 6.02 -6.14
C TRP A 299 -5.74 5.07 -6.45
N PHE A 300 -4.67 5.61 -7.02
CA PHE A 300 -3.47 4.88 -7.44
C PHE A 300 -2.33 5.24 -6.52
N GLY A 301 -1.72 4.27 -5.87
CA GLY A 301 -0.48 4.42 -5.11
C GLY A 301 0.70 3.90 -5.88
N GLY A 302 1.78 4.67 -5.93
CA GLY A 302 2.97 4.31 -6.69
C GLY A 302 4.18 5.15 -6.33
N ASP A 303 5.06 5.40 -7.29
CA ASP A 303 6.37 6.04 -7.08
C ASP A 303 6.34 7.58 -6.98
N LEU A 304 5.19 8.21 -6.99
CA LEU A 304 5.02 9.67 -6.86
C LEU A 304 3.84 10.07 -5.96
N GLY A 305 3.62 9.39 -4.86
CA GLY A 305 2.51 9.67 -3.96
C GLY A 305 1.24 8.93 -4.34
N ILE A 306 0.08 9.52 -4.06
CA ILE A 306 -1.20 8.98 -4.50
C ILE A 306 -1.80 9.84 -5.60
N SER A 307 -2.47 9.20 -6.55
CA SER A 307 -3.14 9.88 -7.66
C SER A 307 -4.62 9.50 -7.67
N ARG A 308 -5.49 10.49 -7.66
CA ARG A 308 -6.94 10.31 -7.82
C ARG A 308 -7.31 10.45 -9.29
N TYR A 309 -8.05 9.49 -9.81
CA TYR A 309 -8.65 9.50 -11.13
C TYR A 309 -10.18 9.62 -11.02
N ASP A 310 -10.77 10.68 -11.56
CA ASP A 310 -12.21 10.97 -11.50
C ASP A 310 -12.99 10.41 -12.69
N GLY A 311 -12.35 9.62 -13.54
CA GLY A 311 -12.89 9.10 -14.79
C GLY A 311 -12.42 9.88 -16.02
N LYS A 312 -11.78 11.06 -15.84
CA LYS A 312 -11.27 11.92 -16.92
C LYS A 312 -9.85 12.36 -16.68
N PHE A 313 -9.54 12.82 -15.48
CA PHE A 313 -8.27 13.44 -15.13
C PHE A 313 -7.64 12.81 -13.89
N PHE A 314 -6.32 12.81 -13.88
CA PHE A 314 -5.54 12.47 -12.70
C PHE A 314 -5.20 13.74 -11.90
N THR A 315 -5.35 13.67 -10.57
CA THR A 315 -4.85 14.65 -9.62
C THR A 315 -3.87 13.94 -8.70
N ASN A 316 -2.63 14.44 -8.63
CA ASN A 316 -1.59 13.85 -7.78
C ASN A 316 -1.44 14.59 -6.46
N PHE A 317 -1.23 13.83 -5.37
CA PHE A 317 -1.03 14.31 -4.02
C PHE A 317 0.26 13.69 -3.46
N LYS A 318 1.19 14.56 -3.02
CA LYS A 318 2.47 14.16 -2.43
C LYS A 318 2.95 15.08 -1.32
N ASP A 319 2.30 16.23 -1.12
CA ASP A 319 2.72 17.24 -0.16
C ASP A 319 2.56 16.71 1.27
N GLY A 320 3.66 16.77 2.03
CA GLY A 320 3.76 16.18 3.37
C GLY A 320 4.36 14.77 3.42
N LEU A 321 4.56 14.11 2.26
CA LEU A 321 5.29 12.84 2.21
C LEU A 321 6.80 13.09 2.17
N ILE A 322 7.55 12.43 3.05
CA ILE A 322 9.03 12.44 3.02
C ILE A 322 9.52 11.57 1.86
N ASN A 323 8.94 10.38 1.70
CA ASN A 323 9.18 9.50 0.56
C ASN A 323 7.84 9.20 -0.12
N PRO A 324 7.64 9.60 -1.37
CA PRO A 324 6.36 9.42 -2.07
C PRO A 324 6.18 8.02 -2.68
N ASP A 325 7.05 7.04 -2.40
CA ASP A 325 6.90 5.67 -2.89
C ASP A 325 5.86 4.91 -2.05
N ILE A 326 4.62 4.84 -2.56
CA ILE A 326 3.46 4.26 -1.89
C ILE A 326 3.39 2.76 -2.14
N TRP A 327 3.25 1.97 -1.06
CA TRP A 327 3.13 0.52 -1.12
C TRP A 327 1.73 0.01 -0.85
N THR A 328 0.99 0.69 0.03
CA THR A 328 -0.40 0.34 0.31
C THR A 328 -1.26 1.58 0.52
N ILE A 329 -2.53 1.47 0.18
CA ILE A 329 -3.58 2.45 0.49
C ILE A 329 -4.71 1.67 1.13
N LEU A 330 -5.18 2.13 2.29
CA LEU A 330 -6.36 1.65 2.96
C LEU A 330 -7.35 2.81 3.10
N LYS A 331 -8.57 2.59 2.67
CA LYS A 331 -9.68 3.47 2.97
C LYS A 331 -10.47 2.84 4.12
N ASP A 332 -10.49 3.52 5.27
CA ASP A 332 -11.23 3.05 6.44
C ASP A 332 -12.73 3.36 6.34
N LYS A 333 -13.54 2.82 7.26
CA LYS A 333 -14.99 3.04 7.33
C LYS A 333 -15.39 4.51 7.49
N ASN A 334 -14.48 5.36 7.97
CA ASN A 334 -14.69 6.81 8.12
C ASN A 334 -14.26 7.58 6.86
N GLU A 335 -13.93 6.88 5.77
CA GLU A 335 -13.42 7.43 4.49
C GLU A 335 -12.02 8.04 4.58
N ASN A 336 -11.29 7.84 5.67
CA ASN A 336 -9.91 8.28 5.75
C ASN A 336 -9.03 7.41 4.87
N LEU A 337 -8.06 8.03 4.20
CA LEU A 337 -7.07 7.32 3.41
C LEU A 337 -5.77 7.16 4.21
N TRP A 338 -5.49 5.94 4.62
CA TRP A 338 -4.23 5.55 5.24
C TRP A 338 -3.26 5.08 4.16
N VAL A 339 -2.06 5.60 4.19
CA VAL A 339 -1.06 5.41 3.15
C VAL A 339 0.22 4.87 3.77
N GLY A 340 0.57 3.65 3.38
CA GLY A 340 1.83 3.03 3.73
C GLY A 340 2.89 3.31 2.68
N THR A 341 4.07 3.74 3.12
CA THR A 341 5.17 4.15 2.25
C THR A 341 6.37 3.23 2.36
N ARG A 342 7.27 3.35 1.40
CA ARG A 342 8.61 2.82 1.50
C ARG A 342 9.45 3.73 2.41
N GLU A 343 10.10 3.14 3.43
CA GLU A 343 11.09 3.77 4.31
C GLU A 343 10.56 4.80 5.33
N THR A 344 9.42 5.44 5.08
CA THR A 344 8.94 6.55 5.93
C THR A 344 7.64 6.26 6.68
N GLY A 345 7.19 5.00 6.62
CA GLY A 345 6.13 4.47 7.46
C GLY A 345 4.71 4.79 7.01
N LEU A 346 3.86 5.15 7.95
CA LEU A 346 2.42 5.29 7.79
C LEU A 346 1.99 6.76 7.82
N TYR A 347 1.11 7.14 6.92
CA TYR A 347 0.51 8.47 6.85
C TYR A 347 -1.02 8.39 6.78
N LEU A 348 -1.66 9.41 7.32
CA LEU A 348 -3.07 9.70 7.11
C LEU A 348 -3.20 10.86 6.12
N PHE A 349 -4.03 10.70 5.09
CA PHE A 349 -4.34 11.74 4.11
C PHE A 349 -5.74 12.30 4.37
N ASP A 350 -5.86 13.60 4.57
CA ASP A 350 -7.10 14.31 4.87
C ASP A 350 -7.81 14.88 3.63
N GLY A 351 -7.32 14.54 2.44
CA GLY A 351 -7.80 15.08 1.16
C GLY A 351 -6.93 16.22 0.62
N LYS A 352 -5.95 16.73 1.40
CA LYS A 352 -5.06 17.83 1.02
C LYS A 352 -3.61 17.55 1.39
N ILE A 353 -3.35 17.11 2.61
CA ILE A 353 -2.01 16.92 3.17
C ILE A 353 -1.89 15.56 3.86
N PHE A 354 -0.67 15.04 3.89
CA PHE A 354 -0.35 13.81 4.61
C PHE A 354 0.20 14.13 6.00
N THR A 355 -0.41 13.54 7.03
CA THR A 355 0.07 13.57 8.42
C THR A 355 0.80 12.27 8.72
N ASN A 356 2.05 12.36 9.18
CA ASN A 356 2.87 11.19 9.51
C ASN A 356 2.42 10.58 10.85
N TYR A 357 2.10 9.28 10.80
CA TYR A 357 1.73 8.46 11.97
C TYR A 357 2.85 7.51 12.41
N SER A 358 4.06 7.70 11.90
CA SER A 358 5.22 6.91 12.28
C SER A 358 6.21 7.71 13.10
N GLU A 359 6.77 7.10 14.14
CA GLU A 359 7.84 7.66 14.94
C GLU A 359 9.10 6.81 14.79
N TYR A 360 10.23 7.48 14.57
CA TYR A 360 11.52 6.82 14.50
C TYR A 360 12.23 7.06 15.82
N LYS A 361 12.41 6.00 16.63
CA LYS A 361 13.32 6.09 17.79
C LYS A 361 14.76 6.18 17.28
N LYS A 362 15.43 7.25 17.66
CA LYS A 362 16.86 7.44 17.40
C LYS A 362 17.71 6.51 18.26
#